data_7d6dc8534898ea85d2d0410a40a6785f
#
_entry.id   7d6dc8534898ea85d2d0410a40a6785f
#
_cell.length_a   1.000
_cell.length_b   1.000
_cell.length_c   1.000
_cell.angle_alpha   90.00
_cell.angle_beta   90.00
_cell.angle_gamma   90.00
#
_symmetry.space_group_name_H-M   'P 1'
#
loop_
_entity.id
_entity.type
_entity.pdbx_description
1 polymer ?
#
loop_
_entity_poly.entity_id
_entity_poly.type
_entity_poly.pdbx_seq_one_letter_code
_entity_poly.pdbx_strand_id
1 'polypeptide(L)'
;MWTYEHSIETSATPEAIWGLWADVEHWGAWNAEIEKIEISGPFAAGSRITMTPPGDDPILLRIAEAVEGELFVDEAVFGDLLLRTSHRVDRIDHDRNRVVYRMEITGTGADEVGPQIGPGITADWPDTMASLVGLALR
;
A
#
# COMPACT_ATOMS: atom_id res chain seq x y z
N MET A 1 -0.26 -3.75 -19.61
CA MET A 1 -0.47 -3.43 -18.18
C MET A 1 -0.76 -4.69 -17.39
N TRP A 2 -0.16 -4.83 -16.22
CA TRP A 2 -0.47 -5.92 -15.30
C TRP A 2 -1.22 -5.34 -14.10
N THR A 3 -2.24 -6.04 -13.62
CA THR A 3 -3.02 -5.60 -12.46
C THR A 3 -3.24 -6.75 -11.49
N TYR A 4 -3.34 -6.41 -10.22
CA TYR A 4 -3.71 -7.36 -9.16
C TYR A 4 -4.46 -6.61 -8.06
N GLU A 5 -5.48 -7.24 -7.52
CA GLU A 5 -6.29 -6.65 -6.47
C GLU A 5 -6.57 -7.68 -5.39
N HIS A 6 -6.51 -7.25 -4.13
CA HIS A 6 -6.90 -8.07 -2.99
C HIS A 6 -7.72 -7.22 -2.03
N SER A 7 -8.75 -7.80 -1.46
CA SER A 7 -9.61 -7.09 -0.52
C SER A 7 -9.90 -7.95 0.71
N ILE A 8 -10.22 -7.27 1.80
CA ILE A 8 -10.59 -7.89 3.07
C ILE A 8 -11.70 -7.05 3.72
N GLU A 9 -12.69 -7.72 4.31
CA GLU A 9 -13.75 -7.05 5.04
C GLU A 9 -13.38 -6.93 6.51
N THR A 10 -13.82 -5.87 7.16
CA THR A 10 -13.51 -5.61 8.57
C THR A 10 -14.57 -4.71 9.20
N SER A 11 -14.71 -4.82 10.52
CA SER A 11 -15.50 -3.87 11.31
C SER A 11 -14.67 -2.67 11.80
N ALA A 12 -13.36 -2.63 11.47
CA ALA A 12 -12.53 -1.47 11.78
C ALA A 12 -13.05 -0.23 11.06
N THR A 13 -12.99 0.91 11.73
CA THR A 13 -13.49 2.16 11.13
C THR A 13 -12.52 2.70 10.07
N PRO A 14 -13.03 3.46 9.09
CA PRO A 14 -12.17 4.13 8.13
C PRO A 14 -11.13 5.03 8.81
N GLU A 15 -11.49 5.69 9.90
CA GLU A 15 -10.60 6.57 10.68
C GLU A 15 -9.44 5.79 11.29
N ALA A 16 -9.72 4.60 11.85
CA ALA A 16 -8.68 3.76 12.46
C ALA A 16 -7.71 3.22 11.40
N ILE A 17 -8.24 2.80 10.25
CA ILE A 17 -7.44 2.32 9.12
C ILE A 17 -6.58 3.46 8.58
N TRP A 18 -7.19 4.63 8.35
CA TRP A 18 -6.46 5.80 7.86
C TRP A 18 -5.34 6.22 8.80
N GLY A 19 -5.60 6.20 10.11
CA GLY A 19 -4.59 6.54 11.11
C GLY A 19 -3.34 5.67 11.02
N LEU A 20 -3.52 4.39 10.71
CA LEU A 20 -2.39 3.47 10.52
C LEU A 20 -1.66 3.73 9.20
N TRP A 21 -2.37 4.03 8.13
CA TRP A 21 -1.74 4.40 6.86
C TRP A 21 -0.96 5.71 6.96
N ALA A 22 -1.54 6.71 7.64
CA ALA A 22 -0.90 8.02 7.76
C ALA A 22 0.31 8.02 8.68
N ASP A 23 0.42 7.06 9.56
CA ASP A 23 1.54 6.89 10.49
C ASP A 23 2.64 6.04 9.83
N VAL A 24 3.25 6.59 8.80
CA VAL A 24 4.21 5.90 7.93
C VAL A 24 5.38 5.31 8.71
N GLU A 25 5.90 6.02 9.70
CA GLU A 25 7.06 5.56 10.46
C GLU A 25 6.78 4.29 11.26
N HIS A 26 5.52 3.95 11.49
CA HIS A 26 5.11 2.74 12.20
C HIS A 26 4.48 1.67 11.30
N TRP A 27 4.65 1.77 9.99
CA TRP A 27 4.16 0.74 9.07
C TRP A 27 4.71 -0.66 9.39
N GLY A 28 5.90 -0.74 9.96
CA GLY A 28 6.48 -2.02 10.39
C GLY A 28 5.66 -2.78 11.42
N ALA A 29 4.75 -2.11 12.12
CA ALA A 29 3.87 -2.74 13.10
C ALA A 29 2.86 -3.71 12.47
N TRP A 30 2.52 -3.50 11.18
CA TRP A 30 1.56 -4.34 10.46
C TRP A 30 2.08 -4.84 9.11
N ASN A 31 3.32 -4.53 8.75
CA ASN A 31 3.95 -4.98 7.51
C ASN A 31 5.35 -5.53 7.81
N ALA A 32 5.47 -6.86 7.76
CA ALA A 32 6.71 -7.56 8.08
C ALA A 32 7.82 -7.35 7.05
N GLU A 33 7.49 -6.84 5.85
CA GLU A 33 8.45 -6.59 4.78
C GLU A 33 9.21 -5.27 4.94
N ILE A 34 9.05 -4.59 6.06
CA ILE A 34 9.70 -3.31 6.32
C ILE A 34 10.70 -3.44 7.46
N GLU A 35 11.98 -3.22 7.14
CA GLU A 35 13.04 -3.13 8.14
C GLU A 35 13.24 -1.69 8.59
N LYS A 36 13.16 -0.75 7.64
CA LYS A 36 13.35 0.67 7.90
C LYS A 36 12.43 1.48 6.99
N ILE A 37 11.87 2.56 7.51
CA ILE A 37 10.99 3.43 6.73
C ILE A 37 11.05 4.85 7.25
N GLU A 38 10.98 5.81 6.32
CA GLU A 38 10.89 7.23 6.65
C GLU A 38 10.08 7.97 5.59
N ILE A 39 9.45 9.06 5.99
CA ILE A 39 8.71 9.93 5.09
C ILE A 39 9.32 11.32 5.12
N SER A 40 9.40 11.94 3.94
CA SER A 40 9.83 13.32 3.77
C SER A 40 8.61 14.17 3.47
N GLY A 41 8.16 14.95 4.44
CA GLY A 41 6.96 15.77 4.33
C GLY A 41 5.73 15.16 4.98
N PRO A 42 4.56 15.81 4.86
CA PRO A 42 3.31 15.30 5.42
C PRO A 42 2.79 14.11 4.62
N PHE A 43 1.83 13.37 5.19
CA PHE A 43 1.16 12.29 4.47
C PHE A 43 0.15 12.89 3.49
N ALA A 44 0.66 13.32 2.34
CA ALA A 44 -0.10 14.02 1.31
C ALA A 44 0.58 13.86 -0.05
N ALA A 45 -0.15 14.14 -1.11
CA ALA A 45 0.37 14.06 -2.46
C ALA A 45 1.67 14.88 -2.60
N GLY A 46 2.67 14.30 -3.25
CA GLY A 46 3.98 14.91 -3.46
C GLY A 46 5.05 14.50 -2.46
N SER A 47 4.68 14.00 -1.30
CA SER A 47 5.65 13.51 -0.32
C SER A 47 6.29 12.21 -0.77
N ARG A 48 7.50 11.95 -0.27
CA ARG A 48 8.27 10.76 -0.63
C ARG A 48 8.48 9.88 0.59
N ILE A 49 8.39 8.57 0.36
CA ILE A 49 8.61 7.54 1.37
C ILE A 49 9.80 6.71 0.92
N THR A 50 10.77 6.52 1.82
CA THR A 50 11.89 5.61 1.59
C THR A 50 11.66 4.38 2.47
N MET A 51 11.44 3.23 1.84
CA MET A 51 11.14 1.97 2.51
C MET A 51 12.23 0.97 2.20
N THR A 52 12.82 0.38 3.24
CA THR A 52 13.90 -0.62 3.09
C THR A 52 13.38 -1.98 3.54
N PRO A 53 13.23 -2.94 2.61
CA PRO A 53 12.91 -4.32 2.98
C PRO A 53 14.09 -4.99 3.69
N PRO A 54 13.83 -6.04 4.50
CA PRO A 54 14.93 -6.77 5.15
C PRO A 54 15.89 -7.36 4.10
N GLY A 55 17.18 -7.00 4.23
CA GLY A 55 18.23 -7.53 3.36
C GLY A 55 18.24 -6.99 1.94
N ASP A 56 17.46 -5.98 1.62
CA ASP A 56 17.34 -5.40 0.29
C ASP A 56 17.67 -3.91 0.27
N ASP A 57 17.78 -3.37 -0.94
CA ASP A 57 18.01 -1.95 -1.15
C ASP A 57 16.75 -1.13 -0.86
N PRO A 58 16.90 0.16 -0.49
CA PRO A 58 15.77 1.04 -0.27
C PRO A 58 14.91 1.20 -1.53
N ILE A 59 13.59 1.25 -1.33
CA ILE A 59 12.61 1.53 -2.37
C ILE A 59 12.07 2.94 -2.13
N LEU A 60 12.09 3.76 -3.18
CA LEU A 60 11.55 5.11 -3.13
C LEU A 60 10.12 5.11 -3.65
N LEU A 61 9.19 5.55 -2.80
CA LEU A 61 7.79 5.70 -3.16
C LEU A 61 7.43 7.19 -3.16
N ARG A 62 6.52 7.56 -4.04
CA ARG A 62 5.95 8.91 -4.05
C ARG A 62 4.45 8.79 -3.79
N ILE A 63 3.93 9.59 -2.86
CA ILE A 63 2.49 9.66 -2.66
C ILE A 63 1.91 10.45 -3.82
N ALA A 64 1.11 9.79 -4.66
CA ALA A 64 0.48 10.40 -5.82
C ALA A 64 -0.85 11.03 -5.45
N GLU A 65 -1.55 10.46 -4.45
CA GLU A 65 -2.87 10.91 -4.05
C GLU A 65 -3.12 10.51 -2.60
N ALA A 66 -3.78 11.37 -1.84
CA ALA A 66 -4.19 11.06 -0.47
C ALA A 66 -5.48 11.81 -0.17
N VAL A 67 -6.53 11.06 0.17
CA VAL A 67 -7.84 11.58 0.56
C VAL A 67 -8.17 11.01 1.92
N GLU A 68 -8.15 11.84 2.94
CA GLU A 68 -8.31 11.42 4.33
C GLU A 68 -9.54 10.53 4.54
N GLY A 69 -9.33 9.38 5.17
CA GLY A 69 -10.40 8.43 5.47
C GLY A 69 -10.91 7.63 4.30
N GLU A 70 -10.35 7.81 3.10
CA GLU A 70 -10.82 7.15 1.89
C GLU A 70 -9.75 6.34 1.17
N LEU A 71 -8.67 7.01 0.72
CA LEU A 71 -7.63 6.32 -0.06
C LEU A 71 -6.29 7.05 -0.05
N PHE A 72 -5.24 6.29 -0.27
CA PHE A 72 -3.97 6.87 -0.70
C PHE A 72 -3.37 6.00 -1.81
N VAL A 73 -2.58 6.64 -2.65
CA VAL A 73 -1.93 6.00 -3.79
C VAL A 73 -0.46 6.32 -3.74
N ASP A 74 0.39 5.30 -3.84
CA ASP A 74 1.81 5.50 -4.00
C ASP A 74 2.29 4.96 -5.34
N GLU A 75 3.42 5.50 -5.79
CA GLU A 75 4.04 5.13 -7.05
C GLU A 75 5.52 4.88 -6.85
N ALA A 76 6.02 3.81 -7.49
CA ALA A 76 7.43 3.50 -7.55
C ALA A 76 7.84 3.34 -9.02
N VAL A 77 9.04 3.80 -9.37
CA VAL A 77 9.58 3.69 -10.72
C VAL A 77 10.73 2.70 -10.73
N PHE A 78 10.67 1.71 -11.61
CA PHE A 78 11.73 0.73 -11.84
C PHE A 78 12.05 0.71 -13.32
N GLY A 79 13.14 1.40 -13.71
CA GLY A 79 13.48 1.54 -15.12
C GLY A 79 12.36 2.23 -15.89
N ASP A 80 11.80 1.55 -16.88
CA ASP A 80 10.70 2.06 -17.70
C ASP A 80 9.32 1.70 -17.15
N LEU A 81 9.27 1.05 -15.97
CA LEU A 81 8.01 0.62 -15.36
C LEU A 81 7.56 1.58 -14.28
N LEU A 82 6.25 1.80 -14.22
CA LEU A 82 5.60 2.51 -13.12
C LEU A 82 4.73 1.50 -12.36
N LEU A 83 4.99 1.37 -11.07
CA LEU A 83 4.20 0.55 -10.16
C LEU A 83 3.32 1.49 -9.33
N ARG A 84 2.02 1.44 -9.57
CA ARG A 84 1.05 2.29 -8.86
C ARG A 84 0.20 1.40 -7.96
N THR A 85 0.21 1.70 -6.66
CA THR A 85 -0.56 0.94 -5.67
C THR A 85 -1.58 1.85 -5.01
N SER A 86 -2.84 1.52 -5.14
CA SER A 86 -3.92 2.21 -4.44
C SER A 86 -4.34 1.40 -3.21
N HIS A 87 -4.58 2.13 -2.12
CA HIS A 87 -5.03 1.59 -0.83
C HIS A 87 -6.31 2.32 -0.51
N ARG A 88 -7.43 1.60 -0.48
CA ARG A 88 -8.75 2.19 -0.37
C ARG A 88 -9.56 1.52 0.73
N VAL A 89 -10.38 2.28 1.43
CA VAL A 89 -11.37 1.73 2.35
C VAL A 89 -12.76 2.15 1.86
N ASP A 90 -13.58 1.14 1.54
CA ASP A 90 -14.94 1.34 1.04
C ASP A 90 -15.92 0.91 2.13
N ARG A 91 -16.97 1.70 2.34
CA ARG A 91 -18.02 1.36 3.27
C ARG A 91 -18.97 0.35 2.63
N ILE A 92 -19.24 -0.78 3.34
CA ILE A 92 -20.21 -1.78 2.91
C ILE A 92 -21.57 -1.48 3.54
N ASP A 93 -21.59 -1.31 4.87
CA ASP A 93 -22.77 -0.92 5.63
C ASP A 93 -22.32 -0.17 6.90
N HIS A 94 -23.23 0.06 7.84
CA HIS A 94 -22.96 0.93 9.01
C HIS A 94 -21.88 0.40 9.96
N ASP A 95 -21.58 -0.90 9.93
CA ASP A 95 -20.57 -1.52 10.80
C ASP A 95 -19.54 -2.37 10.06
N ARG A 96 -19.51 -2.32 8.72
CA ARG A 96 -18.57 -3.09 7.91
C ARG A 96 -17.97 -2.25 6.80
N ASN A 97 -16.69 -2.45 6.60
CA ASN A 97 -15.90 -1.79 5.57
C ASN A 97 -15.10 -2.82 4.80
N ARG A 98 -14.68 -2.47 3.60
CA ARG A 98 -13.78 -3.29 2.78
C ARG A 98 -12.51 -2.50 2.54
N VAL A 99 -11.37 -3.10 2.88
CA VAL A 99 -10.06 -2.57 2.53
C VAL A 99 -9.65 -3.20 1.21
N VAL A 100 -9.26 -2.38 0.24
CA VAL A 100 -8.90 -2.84 -1.10
C VAL A 100 -7.53 -2.31 -1.46
N TYR A 101 -6.61 -3.22 -1.80
CA TYR A 101 -5.31 -2.88 -2.35
C TYR A 101 -5.29 -3.30 -3.82
N ARG A 102 -4.85 -2.39 -4.68
CA ARG A 102 -4.75 -2.66 -6.12
C ARG A 102 -3.41 -2.17 -6.65
N MET A 103 -2.71 -3.02 -7.38
CA MET A 103 -1.47 -2.66 -8.06
C MET A 103 -1.70 -2.63 -9.57
N GLU A 104 -1.14 -1.61 -10.20
CA GLU A 104 -1.07 -1.50 -11.66
C GLU A 104 0.39 -1.31 -12.04
N ILE A 105 0.89 -2.18 -12.93
CA ILE A 105 2.23 -2.05 -13.49
C ILE A 105 2.07 -1.65 -14.94
N THR A 106 2.59 -0.46 -15.27
CA THR A 106 2.48 0.12 -16.61
C THR A 106 3.87 0.51 -17.13
N GLY A 107 3.94 0.88 -18.39
CA GLY A 107 5.18 1.30 -19.03
C GLY A 107 5.68 0.28 -20.05
N THR A 108 6.84 0.57 -20.65
CA THR A 108 7.42 -0.30 -21.69
C THR A 108 7.79 -1.65 -21.11
N GLY A 109 7.25 -2.72 -21.68
CA GLY A 109 7.51 -4.08 -21.25
C GLY A 109 6.65 -4.55 -20.07
N ALA A 110 5.67 -3.74 -19.62
CA ALA A 110 4.83 -4.10 -18.48
C ALA A 110 4.03 -5.39 -18.71
N ASP A 111 3.57 -5.65 -19.93
CA ASP A 111 2.80 -6.86 -20.25
C ASP A 111 3.63 -8.13 -20.11
N GLU A 112 4.94 -8.04 -20.28
CA GLU A 112 5.86 -9.17 -20.17
C GLU A 112 6.45 -9.30 -18.77
N VAL A 113 6.89 -8.19 -18.19
CA VAL A 113 7.57 -8.15 -16.89
C VAL A 113 6.59 -8.19 -15.72
N GLY A 114 5.41 -7.57 -15.86
CA GLY A 114 4.40 -7.54 -14.81
C GLY A 114 4.08 -8.92 -14.23
N PRO A 115 3.75 -9.93 -15.07
CA PRO A 115 3.47 -11.27 -14.57
C PRO A 115 4.67 -11.97 -13.91
N GLN A 116 5.88 -11.49 -14.18
CA GLN A 116 7.10 -12.07 -13.61
C GLN A 116 7.40 -11.50 -12.21
N ILE A 117 7.21 -10.20 -12.01
CA ILE A 117 7.55 -9.54 -10.75
C ILE A 117 6.33 -9.27 -9.86
N GLY A 118 5.17 -9.02 -10.45
CA GLY A 118 3.95 -8.64 -9.72
C GLY A 118 3.54 -9.64 -8.65
N PRO A 119 3.42 -10.93 -8.95
CA PRO A 119 3.03 -11.92 -7.95
C PRO A 119 3.93 -11.95 -6.73
N GLY A 120 5.24 -11.79 -6.91
CA GLY A 120 6.19 -11.75 -5.80
C GLY A 120 6.02 -10.52 -4.92
N ILE A 121 5.73 -9.37 -5.53
CA ILE A 121 5.54 -8.11 -4.81
C ILE A 121 4.25 -8.15 -3.98
N THR A 122 3.19 -8.77 -4.50
CA THR A 122 1.87 -8.78 -3.87
C THR A 122 1.60 -10.02 -3.01
N ALA A 123 2.53 -10.96 -2.95
CA ALA A 123 2.34 -12.23 -2.26
C ALA A 123 2.00 -12.07 -0.77
N ASP A 124 2.52 -11.05 -0.11
CA ASP A 124 2.31 -10.79 1.32
C ASP A 124 1.04 -9.97 1.62
N TRP A 125 0.36 -9.47 0.60
CA TRP A 125 -0.81 -8.60 0.80
C TRP A 125 -1.89 -9.22 1.71
N PRO A 126 -2.29 -10.48 1.56
CA PRO A 126 -3.30 -11.05 2.46
C PRO A 126 -2.89 -10.96 3.93
N ASP A 127 -1.65 -11.32 4.26
CA ASP A 127 -1.16 -11.28 5.64
C ASP A 127 -0.98 -9.85 6.14
N THR A 128 -0.45 -8.98 5.30
CA THR A 128 -0.25 -7.57 5.64
C THR A 128 -1.58 -6.87 5.91
N MET A 129 -2.57 -7.11 5.06
CA MET A 129 -3.90 -6.51 5.23
C MET A 129 -4.62 -7.07 6.46
N ALA A 130 -4.48 -8.36 6.73
CA ALA A 130 -5.04 -8.97 7.95
C ALA A 130 -4.41 -8.36 9.21
N SER A 131 -3.10 -8.13 9.20
CA SER A 131 -2.39 -7.48 10.31
C SER A 131 -2.85 -6.03 10.49
N LEU A 132 -3.02 -5.30 9.39
CA LEU A 132 -3.51 -3.91 9.41
C LEU A 132 -4.88 -3.81 10.09
N VAL A 133 -5.86 -4.60 9.63
CA VAL A 133 -7.21 -4.53 10.19
C VAL A 133 -7.26 -5.06 11.61
N GLY A 134 -6.45 -6.06 11.95
CA GLY A 134 -6.33 -6.57 13.31
C GLY A 134 -5.84 -5.50 14.28
N LEU A 135 -4.84 -4.71 13.85
CA LEU A 135 -4.33 -3.61 14.65
C LEU A 135 -5.34 -2.46 14.74
N ALA A 136 -6.07 -2.17 13.67
CA ALA A 136 -7.09 -1.13 13.64
C ALA A 136 -8.29 -1.43 14.57
N LEU A 137 -8.50 -2.71 14.90
CA LEU A 137 -9.58 -3.15 15.79
C LEU A 137 -9.22 -3.09 17.28
N ARG A 138 -7.98 -2.81 17.62
CA ARG A 138 -7.52 -2.75 19.00
C ARG A 138 -7.85 -1.43 19.69
#